data_bfb56b5b4158878bc6805bc1d99f2c2b
#
_entry.id   bfb56b5b4158878bc6805bc1d99f2c2b
#
_cell.length_a   1.000
_cell.length_b   1.000
_cell.length_c   1.000
_cell.angle_alpha   90.00
_cell.angle_beta   90.00
_cell.angle_gamma   90.00
#
_symmetry.space_group_name_H-M   'P 1'
#
loop_
_entity.id
_entity.type
_entity.pdbx_description
1 polymer ?
#
loop_
_entity_poly.entity_id
_entity_poly.type
_entity_poly.pdbx_seq_one_letter_code
_entity_poly.pdbx_strand_id
1 'polypeptide(L)'
;MTNKILITGASGFIGSFIVEEALNRDMEVWAAVRKTTSRKYLQDKRIHFIELDFGSKEQLKAQLGEHEFDYVVHAAGVTKCLDKADFRRMNTEGTKHFVDALIELKMPLKRFVFLSSLSVFGAIHEQQPYQDISEHDMPRPNTAYGKSKLDAEKYLDGIGNDFPYIILRPTGVYGPREKDYFLMAESIKKHIDFAAGYKRQDITFVYVLDVVQAVFLALDRGMSGRKYFLSDGDVYSSTEFSDLLKKEMGVKWMLRIVAPIWVLRIVTFFGEKLSQITKRPTALNNDKYNILKQRNWRCDIEPACDELGYHPHYKLADGVKLAVEWYKKNGWL
;
A
#
# COMPACT_ATOMS: atom_id res chain seq x y z
N MET A 1 -25.10 -7.57 -18.22
CA MET A 1 -23.82 -7.15 -18.79
C MET A 1 -22.74 -7.38 -17.75
N THR A 2 -21.59 -7.90 -18.15
CA THR A 2 -20.45 -8.09 -17.24
C THR A 2 -19.82 -6.73 -16.91
N ASN A 3 -19.58 -6.43 -15.64
CA ASN A 3 -18.95 -5.19 -15.24
C ASN A 3 -17.48 -5.17 -15.70
N LYS A 4 -17.03 -4.05 -16.27
CA LYS A 4 -15.65 -3.84 -16.69
C LYS A 4 -14.86 -3.11 -15.61
N ILE A 5 -13.71 -3.66 -15.23
CA ILE A 5 -12.84 -3.06 -14.22
C ILE A 5 -11.45 -2.78 -14.78
N LEU A 6 -10.97 -1.54 -14.60
CA LEU A 6 -9.58 -1.15 -14.89
C LEU A 6 -8.79 -1.12 -13.58
N ILE A 7 -7.71 -1.88 -13.54
CA ILE A 7 -6.82 -1.95 -12.37
C ILE A 7 -5.45 -1.40 -12.75
N THR A 8 -5.08 -0.25 -12.19
CA THR A 8 -3.74 0.29 -12.34
C THR A 8 -2.82 -0.26 -11.26
N GLY A 9 -1.52 -0.36 -11.54
CA GLY A 9 -0.63 -1.05 -10.61
C GLY A 9 -0.87 -2.57 -10.53
N ALA A 10 -1.57 -3.13 -11.50
CA ALA A 10 -2.00 -4.53 -11.57
C ALA A 10 -0.86 -5.55 -11.39
N SER A 11 0.34 -5.25 -11.85
CA SER A 11 1.52 -6.12 -11.71
C SER A 11 2.23 -6.00 -10.36
N GLY A 12 1.81 -5.06 -9.52
CA GLY A 12 2.32 -4.84 -8.18
C GLY A 12 1.83 -5.88 -7.17
N PHE A 13 2.31 -5.77 -5.94
CA PHE A 13 1.93 -6.67 -4.84
C PHE A 13 0.40 -6.72 -4.65
N ILE A 14 -0.22 -5.63 -4.22
CA ILE A 14 -1.68 -5.60 -3.96
C ILE A 14 -2.46 -5.74 -5.26
N GLY A 15 -2.06 -5.01 -6.32
CA GLY A 15 -2.77 -5.00 -7.60
C GLY A 15 -2.93 -6.38 -8.24
N SER A 16 -1.93 -7.26 -8.10
CA SER A 16 -2.03 -8.63 -8.65
C SER A 16 -3.09 -9.49 -7.96
N PHE A 17 -3.32 -9.30 -6.66
CA PHE A 17 -4.41 -9.96 -5.93
C PHE A 17 -5.79 -9.35 -6.25
N ILE A 18 -5.85 -8.03 -6.50
CA ILE A 18 -7.10 -7.39 -6.96
C ILE A 18 -7.50 -7.94 -8.34
N VAL A 19 -6.54 -8.15 -9.25
CA VAL A 19 -6.80 -8.81 -10.55
C VAL A 19 -7.34 -10.22 -10.37
N GLU A 20 -6.75 -11.04 -9.52
CA GLU A 20 -7.21 -12.40 -9.24
C GLU A 20 -8.65 -12.39 -8.69
N GLU A 21 -8.95 -11.54 -7.74
CA GLU A 21 -10.29 -11.45 -7.17
C GLU A 21 -11.32 -10.91 -8.17
N ALA A 22 -10.96 -9.95 -9.02
CA ALA A 22 -11.86 -9.47 -10.08
C ALA A 22 -12.22 -10.57 -11.07
N LEU A 23 -11.26 -11.44 -11.42
CA LEU A 23 -11.51 -12.63 -12.25
C LEU A 23 -12.39 -13.67 -11.56
N ASN A 24 -12.23 -13.87 -10.23
CA ASN A 24 -13.07 -14.77 -9.44
C ASN A 24 -14.51 -14.27 -9.35
N ARG A 25 -14.73 -12.97 -9.50
CA ARG A 25 -16.06 -12.33 -9.55
C ARG A 25 -16.62 -12.23 -10.97
N ASP A 26 -16.02 -12.91 -11.93
CA ASP A 26 -16.43 -12.92 -13.33
C ASP A 26 -16.53 -11.52 -13.97
N MET A 27 -15.67 -10.58 -13.54
CA MET A 27 -15.57 -9.26 -14.14
C MET A 27 -14.71 -9.30 -15.42
N GLU A 28 -14.99 -8.40 -16.36
CA GLU A 28 -14.08 -8.14 -17.49
C GLU A 28 -12.88 -7.30 -17.02
N VAL A 29 -11.72 -7.96 -16.85
CA VAL A 29 -10.56 -7.37 -16.18
C VAL A 29 -9.57 -6.76 -17.16
N TRP A 30 -9.30 -5.47 -16.98
CA TRP A 30 -8.27 -4.71 -17.70
C TRP A 30 -7.13 -4.33 -16.76
N ALA A 31 -5.96 -4.89 -17.00
CA ALA A 31 -4.74 -4.64 -16.23
C ALA A 31 -3.90 -3.55 -16.91
N ALA A 32 -3.78 -2.38 -16.26
CA ALA A 32 -2.89 -1.34 -16.73
C ALA A 32 -1.44 -1.68 -16.38
N VAL A 33 -0.60 -1.76 -17.40
CA VAL A 33 0.82 -2.12 -17.30
C VAL A 33 1.69 -1.15 -18.10
N ARG A 34 2.98 -1.10 -17.83
CA ARG A 34 3.99 -0.42 -18.67
C ARG A 34 4.66 -1.47 -19.55
N LYS A 35 5.20 -1.09 -20.70
CA LYS A 35 5.92 -1.99 -21.64
C LYS A 35 6.94 -2.91 -20.97
N THR A 36 7.66 -2.39 -20.00
CA THR A 36 8.74 -3.10 -19.30
C THR A 36 8.29 -3.87 -18.06
N THR A 37 7.00 -3.87 -17.75
CA THR A 37 6.49 -4.45 -16.52
C THR A 37 6.44 -5.99 -16.61
N SER A 38 6.99 -6.67 -15.58
CA SER A 38 6.85 -8.12 -15.44
C SER A 38 5.38 -8.50 -15.24
N ARG A 39 4.91 -9.48 -16.01
CA ARG A 39 3.56 -10.04 -15.89
C ARG A 39 3.54 -11.37 -15.13
N LYS A 40 4.53 -11.61 -14.26
CA LYS A 40 4.72 -12.88 -13.55
C LYS A 40 3.44 -13.39 -12.85
N TYR A 41 2.64 -12.49 -12.29
CA TYR A 41 1.41 -12.82 -11.57
C TYR A 41 0.13 -12.51 -12.37
N LEU A 42 0.25 -12.19 -13.65
CA LEU A 42 -0.85 -11.84 -14.55
C LEU A 42 -0.87 -12.81 -15.74
N GLN A 43 -1.02 -14.12 -15.44
CA GLN A 43 -0.91 -15.18 -16.45
C GLN A 43 -2.26 -15.71 -16.95
N ASP A 44 -3.38 -15.34 -16.30
CA ASP A 44 -4.71 -15.76 -16.72
C ASP A 44 -5.06 -15.14 -18.09
N LYS A 45 -5.54 -15.97 -19.01
CA LYS A 45 -5.84 -15.56 -20.39
C LYS A 45 -7.06 -14.62 -20.50
N ARG A 46 -7.87 -14.52 -19.44
CA ARG A 46 -9.02 -13.61 -19.37
C ARG A 46 -8.62 -12.15 -19.11
N ILE A 47 -7.33 -11.91 -18.77
CA ILE A 47 -6.85 -10.56 -18.50
C ILE A 47 -6.63 -9.81 -19.80
N HIS A 48 -7.31 -8.69 -19.99
CA HIS A 48 -7.00 -7.70 -21.01
C HIS A 48 -5.90 -6.77 -20.51
N PHE A 49 -4.95 -6.44 -21.37
CA PHE A 49 -3.86 -5.53 -21.02
C PHE A 49 -4.00 -4.21 -21.75
N ILE A 50 -3.81 -3.12 -21.01
CA ILE A 50 -3.75 -1.76 -21.55
C ILE A 50 -2.44 -1.08 -21.09
N GLU A 51 -1.75 -0.41 -22.01
CA GLU A 51 -0.56 0.37 -21.66
C GLU A 51 -0.97 1.79 -21.31
N LEU A 52 -0.68 2.24 -20.08
CA LEU A 52 -0.99 3.57 -19.60
C LEU A 52 0.29 4.30 -19.17
N ASP A 53 0.47 5.52 -19.69
CA ASP A 53 1.53 6.43 -19.27
C ASP A 53 0.96 7.60 -18.46
N PHE A 54 1.18 7.57 -17.15
CA PHE A 54 0.70 8.58 -16.22
C PHE A 54 1.47 9.91 -16.28
N GLY A 55 2.49 10.02 -17.12
CA GLY A 55 3.27 11.24 -17.32
C GLY A 55 2.53 12.34 -18.08
N SER A 56 1.48 12.01 -18.84
CA SER A 56 0.71 12.97 -19.64
C SER A 56 -0.77 12.62 -19.68
N LYS A 57 -1.61 13.61 -19.40
CA LYS A 57 -3.07 13.50 -19.50
C LYS A 57 -3.51 13.21 -20.95
N GLU A 58 -2.89 13.86 -21.91
CA GLU A 58 -3.23 13.70 -23.33
C GLU A 58 -2.95 12.29 -23.82
N GLN A 59 -1.82 11.71 -23.40
CA GLN A 59 -1.50 10.31 -23.71
C GLN A 59 -2.50 9.35 -23.05
N LEU A 60 -2.85 9.58 -21.79
CA LEU A 60 -3.88 8.80 -21.10
C LEU A 60 -5.23 8.87 -21.80
N LYS A 61 -5.65 10.06 -22.27
CA LYS A 61 -6.89 10.21 -23.04
C LYS A 61 -6.85 9.42 -24.35
N ALA A 62 -5.73 9.47 -25.06
CA ALA A 62 -5.57 8.69 -26.29
C ALA A 62 -5.58 7.17 -26.03
N GLN A 63 -4.98 6.72 -24.92
CA GLN A 63 -4.91 5.30 -24.55
C GLN A 63 -6.24 4.76 -24.01
N LEU A 64 -7.05 5.59 -23.38
CA LEU A 64 -8.34 5.23 -22.77
C LEU A 64 -9.54 5.47 -23.68
N GLY A 65 -9.40 6.32 -24.69
CA GLY A 65 -10.52 6.90 -25.43
C GLY A 65 -11.44 5.92 -26.18
N GLU A 66 -10.99 4.69 -26.41
CA GLU A 66 -11.78 3.62 -27.06
C GLU A 66 -12.42 2.66 -26.06
N HIS A 67 -12.21 2.89 -24.74
CA HIS A 67 -12.65 1.98 -23.70
C HIS A 67 -13.63 2.67 -22.74
N GLU A 68 -14.58 1.90 -22.27
CA GLU A 68 -15.48 2.29 -21.18
C GLU A 68 -15.31 1.32 -20.01
N PHE A 69 -15.24 1.87 -18.80
CA PHE A 69 -15.10 1.10 -17.57
C PHE A 69 -16.19 1.46 -16.58
N ASP A 70 -16.76 0.45 -15.92
CA ASP A 70 -17.67 0.63 -14.80
C ASP A 70 -16.93 0.98 -13.52
N TYR A 71 -15.76 0.37 -13.33
CA TYR A 71 -14.95 0.48 -12.11
C TYR A 71 -13.49 0.76 -12.45
N VAL A 72 -12.87 1.57 -11.61
CA VAL A 72 -11.42 1.79 -11.62
C VAL A 72 -10.86 1.55 -10.22
N VAL A 73 -9.80 0.74 -10.13
CA VAL A 73 -8.98 0.64 -8.92
C VAL A 73 -7.60 1.21 -9.21
N HIS A 74 -7.31 2.36 -8.61
CA HIS A 74 -6.03 3.04 -8.79
C HIS A 74 -5.05 2.62 -7.67
N ALA A 75 -4.37 1.49 -7.90
CA ALA A 75 -3.32 0.96 -7.04
C ALA A 75 -1.91 1.29 -7.54
N ALA A 76 -1.79 2.02 -8.67
CA ALA A 76 -0.50 2.48 -9.16
C ALA A 76 0.13 3.48 -8.20
N GLY A 77 1.43 3.34 -7.99
CA GLY A 77 2.22 4.24 -7.17
C GLY A 77 3.58 3.66 -6.89
N VAL A 78 4.51 4.51 -6.47
CA VAL A 78 5.85 4.12 -6.07
C VAL A 78 6.01 4.32 -4.56
N THR A 79 6.58 3.33 -3.89
CA THR A 79 6.87 3.34 -2.45
C THR A 79 8.36 3.56 -2.17
N LYS A 80 9.20 3.51 -3.22
CA LYS A 80 10.65 3.73 -3.17
C LYS A 80 11.09 4.49 -4.42
N CYS A 81 11.82 5.57 -4.22
CA CYS A 81 12.42 6.37 -5.29
C CYS A 81 13.85 6.78 -4.91
N LEU A 82 14.67 7.03 -5.93
CA LEU A 82 16.00 7.67 -5.75
C LEU A 82 15.84 9.15 -5.46
N ASP A 83 15.04 9.83 -6.26
CA ASP A 83 14.72 11.24 -6.08
C ASP A 83 13.35 11.36 -5.39
N LYS A 84 13.29 12.16 -4.32
CA LYS A 84 12.04 12.44 -3.61
C LYS A 84 11.00 13.15 -4.49
N ALA A 85 11.43 13.90 -5.52
CA ALA A 85 10.56 14.50 -6.49
C ALA A 85 9.77 13.47 -7.31
N ASP A 86 10.32 12.26 -7.50
CA ASP A 86 9.64 11.17 -8.20
C ASP A 86 8.39 10.69 -7.48
N PHE A 87 8.35 10.74 -6.13
CA PHE A 87 7.12 10.45 -5.40
C PHE A 87 5.98 11.38 -5.81
N ARG A 88 6.25 12.69 -5.88
CA ARG A 88 5.25 13.66 -6.32
C ARG A 88 4.86 13.43 -7.77
N ARG A 89 5.85 13.27 -8.66
CA ARG A 89 5.61 13.06 -10.10
C ARG A 89 4.74 11.82 -10.34
N MET A 90 5.06 10.69 -9.69
CA MET A 90 4.39 9.41 -9.94
C MET A 90 3.07 9.28 -9.17
N ASN A 91 3.06 9.64 -7.87
CA ASN A 91 1.91 9.38 -7.01
C ASN A 91 0.89 10.53 -7.02
N THR A 92 1.35 11.79 -7.17
CA THR A 92 0.45 12.95 -7.16
C THR A 92 0.07 13.36 -8.57
N GLU A 93 1.05 13.79 -9.39
CA GLU A 93 0.76 14.31 -10.72
C GLU A 93 0.23 13.21 -11.65
N GLY A 94 0.79 11.98 -11.55
CA GLY A 94 0.27 10.84 -12.30
C GLY A 94 -1.19 10.51 -11.96
N THR A 95 -1.58 10.58 -10.68
CA THR A 95 -2.98 10.41 -10.26
C THR A 95 -3.87 11.53 -10.81
N LYS A 96 -3.41 12.80 -10.76
CA LYS A 96 -4.14 13.94 -11.33
C LYS A 96 -4.38 13.76 -12.82
N HIS A 97 -3.31 13.49 -13.59
CA HIS A 97 -3.44 13.26 -15.03
C HIS A 97 -4.44 12.16 -15.36
N PHE A 98 -4.42 11.09 -14.58
CA PHE A 98 -5.32 9.95 -14.79
C PHE A 98 -6.78 10.32 -14.52
N VAL A 99 -7.04 10.95 -13.39
CA VAL A 99 -8.40 11.36 -13.01
C VAL A 99 -8.93 12.44 -13.97
N ASP A 100 -8.11 13.42 -14.33
CA ASP A 100 -8.48 14.44 -15.34
C ASP A 100 -8.84 13.80 -16.69
N ALA A 101 -8.06 12.79 -17.12
CA ALA A 101 -8.36 12.07 -18.36
C ALA A 101 -9.70 11.34 -18.29
N LEU A 102 -10.01 10.68 -17.18
CA LEU A 102 -11.29 10.00 -16.97
C LEU A 102 -12.47 10.96 -16.96
N ILE A 103 -12.32 12.13 -16.34
CA ILE A 103 -13.35 13.18 -16.28
C ILE A 103 -13.59 13.77 -17.69
N GLU A 104 -12.52 14.17 -18.41
CA GLU A 104 -12.64 14.76 -19.74
C GLU A 104 -13.19 13.79 -20.78
N LEU A 105 -12.92 12.49 -20.63
CA LEU A 105 -13.53 11.42 -21.43
C LEU A 105 -14.97 11.11 -21.01
N LYS A 106 -15.48 11.72 -19.95
CA LYS A 106 -16.80 11.42 -19.37
C LYS A 106 -16.99 9.92 -19.12
N MET A 107 -15.92 9.28 -18.59
CA MET A 107 -15.92 7.84 -18.31
C MET A 107 -17.13 7.45 -17.44
N PRO A 108 -17.95 6.47 -17.83
CA PRO A 108 -19.20 6.13 -17.11
C PRO A 108 -18.93 5.32 -15.83
N LEU A 109 -18.09 5.88 -14.95
CA LEU A 109 -17.67 5.19 -13.73
C LEU A 109 -18.77 5.12 -12.69
N LYS A 110 -19.04 3.90 -12.21
CA LYS A 110 -19.84 3.66 -11.01
C LYS A 110 -19.04 3.97 -9.75
N ARG A 111 -17.74 3.58 -9.72
CA ARG A 111 -16.81 3.84 -8.60
C ARG A 111 -15.35 3.92 -9.06
N PHE A 112 -14.61 4.76 -8.38
CA PHE A 112 -13.15 4.89 -8.46
C PHE A 112 -12.56 4.65 -7.06
N VAL A 113 -11.78 3.59 -6.87
CA VAL A 113 -11.12 3.31 -5.59
C VAL A 113 -9.65 3.68 -5.68
N PHE A 114 -9.22 4.60 -4.82
CA PHE A 114 -7.81 5.02 -4.71
C PHE A 114 -7.15 4.34 -3.51
N LEU A 115 -6.06 3.59 -3.75
CA LEU A 115 -5.23 3.06 -2.68
C LEU A 115 -4.24 4.12 -2.20
N SER A 116 -4.56 4.73 -1.06
CA SER A 116 -3.70 5.63 -0.30
C SER A 116 -2.88 4.87 0.75
N SER A 117 -2.66 5.44 1.92
CA SER A 117 -1.91 4.83 3.02
C SER A 117 -2.17 5.57 4.35
N LEU A 118 -2.07 4.87 5.48
CA LEU A 118 -2.01 5.49 6.81
C LEU A 118 -0.85 6.50 6.93
N SER A 119 0.21 6.36 6.14
CA SER A 119 1.37 7.27 6.13
C SER A 119 1.05 8.73 5.82
N VAL A 120 -0.17 9.05 5.35
CA VAL A 120 -0.63 10.43 5.14
C VAL A 120 -0.77 11.21 6.46
N PHE A 121 -0.88 10.51 7.61
CA PHE A 121 -1.01 11.16 8.92
C PHE A 121 0.34 11.46 9.57
N GLY A 122 1.38 10.65 9.33
CA GLY A 122 2.68 10.81 10.00
C GLY A 122 2.61 10.53 11.50
N ALA A 123 3.54 11.13 12.24
CA ALA A 123 3.72 10.91 13.69
C ALA A 123 2.75 11.79 14.50
N ILE A 124 1.56 11.30 14.78
CA ILE A 124 0.56 11.94 15.65
C ILE A 124 0.20 10.99 16.80
N HIS A 125 -0.35 11.56 17.89
CA HIS A 125 -0.70 10.82 19.13
C HIS A 125 0.47 10.00 19.70
N GLU A 126 1.69 10.58 19.67
CA GLU A 126 2.95 9.94 20.08
C GLU A 126 3.15 9.84 21.60
N GLN A 127 2.21 10.32 22.41
CA GLN A 127 2.24 10.25 23.87
C GLN A 127 1.41 9.08 24.37
N GLN A 128 1.95 8.32 25.32
CA GLN A 128 1.22 7.21 25.94
C GLN A 128 0.17 7.69 26.95
N PRO A 129 -1.00 7.06 27.03
CA PRO A 129 -1.43 5.94 26.17
C PRO A 129 -1.70 6.41 24.74
N TYR A 130 -1.21 5.65 23.74
CA TYR A 130 -1.42 5.98 22.34
C TYR A 130 -2.91 5.90 21.99
N GLN A 131 -3.37 6.84 21.18
CA GLN A 131 -4.74 6.89 20.67
C GLN A 131 -4.78 6.46 19.21
N ASP A 132 -5.92 5.94 18.76
CA ASP A 132 -6.11 5.59 17.37
C ASP A 132 -6.16 6.85 16.50
N ILE A 133 -5.51 6.78 15.35
CA ILE A 133 -5.60 7.77 14.30
C ILE A 133 -6.97 7.60 13.65
N SER A 134 -7.78 8.66 13.66
CA SER A 134 -9.15 8.69 13.18
C SER A 134 -9.33 9.60 11.95
N GLU A 135 -10.51 9.55 11.34
CA GLU A 135 -10.85 10.45 10.23
C GLU A 135 -10.93 11.94 10.64
N HIS A 136 -11.09 12.22 11.94
CA HIS A 136 -11.15 13.57 12.49
C HIS A 136 -9.77 14.21 12.72
N ASP A 137 -8.71 13.42 12.62
CA ASP A 137 -7.35 13.91 12.78
C ASP A 137 -6.86 14.64 11.53
N MET A 138 -6.01 15.64 11.76
CA MET A 138 -5.41 16.39 10.65
C MET A 138 -4.17 15.64 10.10
N PRO A 139 -4.15 15.27 8.83
CA PRO A 139 -3.00 14.64 8.20
C PRO A 139 -1.74 15.52 8.25
N ARG A 140 -0.62 14.95 8.74
CA ARG A 140 0.70 15.61 8.86
C ARG A 140 1.83 14.67 8.43
N PRO A 141 1.92 14.31 7.14
CA PRO A 141 2.89 13.34 6.67
C PRO A 141 4.32 13.79 6.96
N ASN A 142 5.14 12.87 7.44
CA ASN A 142 6.55 13.08 7.77
C ASN A 142 7.50 12.39 6.79
N THR A 143 6.97 11.84 5.68
CA THR A 143 7.71 11.20 4.59
C THR A 143 7.32 11.78 3.25
N ALA A 144 8.23 11.73 2.26
CA ALA A 144 7.92 12.16 0.88
C ALA A 144 6.82 11.29 0.26
N TYR A 145 6.81 9.99 0.55
CA TYR A 145 5.73 9.07 0.15
C TYR A 145 4.38 9.50 0.73
N GLY A 146 4.27 9.65 2.05
CA GLY A 146 3.03 10.05 2.72
C GLY A 146 2.52 11.39 2.20
N LYS A 147 3.43 12.37 1.98
CA LYS A 147 3.07 13.66 1.40
C LYS A 147 2.50 13.52 -0.01
N SER A 148 3.12 12.71 -0.87
CA SER A 148 2.65 12.52 -2.24
C SER A 148 1.28 11.85 -2.30
N LYS A 149 0.98 10.92 -1.39
CA LYS A 149 -0.35 10.32 -1.25
C LYS A 149 -1.38 11.31 -0.75
N LEU A 150 -1.05 12.11 0.27
CA LEU A 150 -1.94 13.17 0.78
C LEU A 150 -2.25 14.22 -0.28
N ASP A 151 -1.25 14.63 -1.07
CA ASP A 151 -1.47 15.62 -2.14
C ASP A 151 -2.42 15.06 -3.23
N ALA A 152 -2.38 13.75 -3.50
CA ALA A 152 -3.34 13.08 -4.39
C ALA A 152 -4.75 13.00 -3.78
N GLU A 153 -4.88 12.69 -2.46
CA GLU A 153 -6.17 12.71 -1.76
C GLU A 153 -6.81 14.10 -1.80
N LYS A 154 -6.03 15.16 -1.50
CA LYS A 154 -6.51 16.55 -1.55
C LYS A 154 -6.98 16.95 -2.94
N TYR A 155 -6.34 16.42 -3.97
CA TYR A 155 -6.77 16.65 -5.35
C TYR A 155 -8.14 16.02 -5.60
N LEU A 156 -8.35 14.77 -5.18
CA LEU A 156 -9.65 14.10 -5.28
C LEU A 156 -10.74 14.85 -4.49
N ASP A 157 -10.42 15.29 -3.26
CA ASP A 157 -11.33 16.10 -2.45
C ASP A 157 -11.75 17.41 -3.17
N GLY A 158 -10.81 18.03 -3.89
CA GLY A 158 -11.06 19.27 -4.63
C GLY A 158 -11.96 19.11 -5.86
N ILE A 159 -12.10 17.89 -6.41
CA ILE A 159 -13.03 17.60 -7.53
C ILE A 159 -14.47 17.56 -7.02
N GLY A 160 -14.68 17.15 -5.75
CA GLY A 160 -16.00 17.05 -5.17
C GLY A 160 -16.77 15.80 -5.58
N ASN A 161 -18.09 15.84 -5.40
CA ASN A 161 -18.97 14.67 -5.54
C ASN A 161 -19.26 14.27 -7.00
N ASP A 162 -18.86 15.06 -7.98
CA ASP A 162 -19.10 14.75 -9.40
C ASP A 162 -18.24 13.60 -9.91
N PHE A 163 -17.19 13.23 -9.18
CA PHE A 163 -16.34 12.08 -9.45
C PHE A 163 -16.50 11.02 -8.35
N PRO A 164 -16.89 9.77 -8.67
CA PRO A 164 -17.32 8.78 -7.67
C PRO A 164 -16.13 8.09 -6.98
N TYR A 165 -15.27 8.86 -6.28
CA TYR A 165 -14.06 8.33 -5.65
C TYR A 165 -14.27 7.85 -4.22
N ILE A 166 -13.49 6.84 -3.83
CA ILE A 166 -13.36 6.32 -2.47
C ILE A 166 -11.87 6.13 -2.21
N ILE A 167 -11.42 6.47 -1.00
CA ILE A 167 -10.02 6.36 -0.61
C ILE A 167 -9.86 5.29 0.46
N LEU A 168 -8.98 4.32 0.22
CA LEU A 168 -8.59 3.33 1.20
C LEU A 168 -7.18 3.63 1.72
N ARG A 169 -7.02 3.67 3.05
CA ARG A 169 -5.79 4.01 3.76
C ARG A 169 -5.29 2.79 4.55
N PRO A 170 -4.75 1.77 3.89
CA PRO A 170 -4.21 0.62 4.60
C PRO A 170 -3.00 1.01 5.45
N THR A 171 -2.82 0.30 6.55
CA THR A 171 -1.61 0.30 7.38
C THR A 171 -0.49 -0.53 6.74
N GLY A 172 0.37 -1.19 7.51
CA GLY A 172 1.42 -2.07 7.01
C GLY A 172 0.84 -3.31 6.31
N VAL A 173 0.74 -3.28 4.98
CA VAL A 173 0.21 -4.40 4.19
C VAL A 173 1.28 -5.47 4.01
N TYR A 174 0.99 -6.70 4.40
CA TYR A 174 1.89 -7.84 4.30
C TYR A 174 1.21 -9.06 3.65
N GLY A 175 2.01 -10.04 3.25
CA GLY A 175 1.51 -11.29 2.67
C GLY A 175 2.41 -11.85 1.58
N PRO A 176 1.94 -12.87 0.82
CA PRO A 176 2.64 -13.39 -0.34
C PRO A 176 2.98 -12.32 -1.37
N ARG A 177 4.14 -12.43 -2.06
CA ARG A 177 4.65 -11.49 -3.08
C ARG A 177 5.19 -10.17 -2.53
N GLU A 178 5.03 -9.88 -1.23
CA GLU A 178 5.55 -8.69 -0.60
C GLU A 178 7.05 -8.86 -0.30
N LYS A 179 7.87 -7.85 -0.64
CA LYS A 179 9.34 -7.98 -0.59
C LYS A 179 9.97 -7.42 0.67
N ASP A 180 9.38 -6.41 1.31
CA ASP A 180 10.01 -5.74 2.45
C ASP A 180 9.93 -6.59 3.71
N TYR A 181 8.77 -7.22 3.97
CA TYR A 181 8.63 -8.19 5.07
C TYR A 181 9.36 -9.50 4.76
N PHE A 182 9.47 -9.86 3.48
CA PHE A 182 10.30 -10.99 3.08
C PHE A 182 11.79 -10.77 3.41
N LEU A 183 12.34 -9.55 3.24
CA LEU A 183 13.71 -9.24 3.67
C LEU A 183 13.91 -9.44 5.17
N MET A 184 12.87 -9.18 5.99
CA MET A 184 12.91 -9.51 7.43
C MET A 184 12.99 -11.03 7.63
N ALA A 185 12.20 -11.81 6.90
CA ALA A 185 12.25 -13.27 6.96
C ALA A 185 13.64 -13.81 6.57
N GLU A 186 14.26 -13.27 5.51
CA GLU A 186 15.64 -13.63 5.12
C GLU A 186 16.67 -13.31 6.21
N SER A 187 16.52 -12.17 6.91
CA SER A 187 17.39 -11.80 8.03
C SER A 187 17.23 -12.77 9.20
N ILE A 188 15.99 -13.12 9.54
CA ILE A 188 15.69 -14.08 10.62
C ILE A 188 16.19 -15.49 10.26
N LYS A 189 16.12 -15.90 9.00
CA LYS A 189 16.74 -17.15 8.51
C LYS A 189 18.25 -17.18 8.78
N LYS A 190 18.90 -16.02 8.77
CA LYS A 190 20.31 -15.83 9.13
C LYS A 190 20.51 -15.58 10.62
N HIS A 191 19.50 -15.83 11.45
CA HIS A 191 19.50 -15.64 12.90
C HIS A 191 19.66 -14.18 13.37
N ILE A 192 19.33 -13.18 12.53
CA ILE A 192 19.45 -11.76 12.88
C ILE A 192 18.08 -11.08 12.75
N ASP A 193 17.70 -10.33 13.79
CA ASP A 193 16.53 -9.48 13.82
C ASP A 193 16.94 -8.05 14.21
N PHE A 194 16.30 -7.05 13.61
CA PHE A 194 16.58 -5.64 13.89
C PHE A 194 15.32 -4.94 14.41
N ALA A 195 15.46 -4.29 15.57
CA ALA A 195 14.43 -3.47 16.18
C ALA A 195 14.87 -2.01 16.31
N ALA A 196 13.92 -1.06 16.23
CA ALA A 196 14.18 0.38 16.27
C ALA A 196 13.85 0.98 17.63
N GLY A 197 14.91 1.35 18.39
CA GLY A 197 14.79 2.02 19.69
C GLY A 197 14.22 1.14 20.79
N TYR A 198 14.22 1.66 22.02
CA TYR A 198 13.83 0.93 23.24
C TYR A 198 12.41 1.27 23.73
N LYS A 199 11.79 2.32 23.19
CA LYS A 199 10.45 2.70 23.59
C LYS A 199 9.42 1.85 22.87
N ARG A 200 8.31 1.54 23.51
CA ARG A 200 7.17 0.84 22.93
C ARG A 200 6.71 1.53 21.64
N GLN A 201 6.41 0.74 20.65
CA GLN A 201 5.69 1.13 19.44
C GLN A 201 4.42 0.29 19.36
N ASP A 202 3.32 0.93 19.06
CA ASP A 202 2.06 0.28 18.74
C ASP A 202 1.89 0.31 17.22
N ILE A 203 1.87 -0.87 16.62
CA ILE A 203 1.85 -1.04 15.16
C ILE A 203 0.60 -1.84 14.79
N THR A 204 -0.03 -1.46 13.70
CA THR A 204 -1.13 -2.20 13.08
C THR A 204 -0.71 -2.77 11.75
N PHE A 205 -1.28 -3.91 11.38
CA PHE A 205 -1.03 -4.59 10.12
C PHE A 205 -2.34 -4.92 9.42
N VAL A 206 -2.25 -5.21 8.13
CA VAL A 206 -3.36 -5.77 7.37
C VAL A 206 -2.85 -6.80 6.36
N TYR A 207 -3.47 -7.96 6.33
CA TYR A 207 -3.13 -8.96 5.33
C TYR A 207 -3.65 -8.56 3.95
N VAL A 208 -2.89 -8.88 2.91
CA VAL A 208 -3.20 -8.41 1.54
C VAL A 208 -4.61 -8.80 1.08
N LEU A 209 -5.12 -9.97 1.44
CA LEU A 209 -6.46 -10.39 1.03
C LEU A 209 -7.57 -9.60 1.72
N ASP A 210 -7.35 -9.09 2.94
CA ASP A 210 -8.29 -8.19 3.61
C ASP A 210 -8.31 -6.81 2.94
N VAL A 211 -7.16 -6.32 2.43
CA VAL A 211 -7.13 -5.12 1.58
C VAL A 211 -7.93 -5.33 0.29
N VAL A 212 -7.78 -6.51 -0.34
CA VAL A 212 -8.55 -6.86 -1.54
C VAL A 212 -10.05 -6.92 -1.23
N GLN A 213 -10.45 -7.55 -0.12
CA GLN A 213 -11.84 -7.55 0.35
C GLN A 213 -12.38 -6.12 0.47
N ALA A 214 -11.63 -5.24 1.15
CA ALA A 214 -12.04 -3.84 1.34
C ALA A 214 -12.19 -3.08 0.01
N VAL A 215 -11.33 -3.35 -0.99
CA VAL A 215 -11.45 -2.77 -2.34
C VAL A 215 -12.79 -3.14 -2.97
N PHE A 216 -13.17 -4.41 -2.95
CA PHE A 216 -14.43 -4.84 -3.55
C PHE A 216 -15.65 -4.39 -2.74
N LEU A 217 -15.58 -4.36 -1.41
CA LEU A 217 -16.61 -3.76 -0.58
C LEU A 217 -16.79 -2.25 -0.90
N ALA A 218 -15.71 -1.53 -1.12
CA ALA A 218 -15.77 -0.13 -1.53
C ALA A 218 -16.41 0.04 -2.92
N LEU A 219 -16.12 -0.85 -3.88
CA LEU A 219 -16.77 -0.85 -5.19
C LEU A 219 -18.30 -1.12 -5.08
N ASP A 220 -18.68 -2.04 -4.20
CA ASP A 220 -20.06 -2.50 -4.07
C ASP A 220 -20.93 -1.54 -3.24
N ARG A 221 -20.42 -1.03 -2.12
CA ARG A 221 -21.17 -0.33 -1.07
C ARG A 221 -20.68 1.06 -0.73
N GLY A 222 -19.43 1.40 -1.11
CA GLY A 222 -18.80 2.63 -0.67
C GLY A 222 -19.52 3.89 -1.16
N MET A 223 -19.57 4.91 -0.32
CA MET A 223 -20.09 6.23 -0.67
C MET A 223 -19.00 7.12 -1.23
N SER A 224 -19.31 7.89 -2.26
CA SER A 224 -18.38 8.85 -2.86
C SER A 224 -17.84 9.84 -1.82
N GLY A 225 -16.55 10.15 -1.90
CA GLY A 225 -15.87 11.07 -1.00
C GLY A 225 -15.40 10.45 0.33
N ARG A 226 -15.82 9.22 0.67
CA ARG A 226 -15.43 8.57 1.91
C ARG A 226 -13.99 8.04 1.89
N LYS A 227 -13.40 7.98 3.09
CA LYS A 227 -12.01 7.55 3.31
C LYS A 227 -11.99 6.56 4.47
N TYR A 228 -11.36 5.41 4.27
CA TYR A 228 -11.38 4.34 5.27
C TYR A 228 -9.98 3.86 5.61
N PHE A 229 -9.68 3.73 6.90
CA PHE A 229 -8.49 3.02 7.35
C PHE A 229 -8.72 1.51 7.29
N LEU A 230 -7.64 0.79 7.04
CA LEU A 230 -7.67 -0.67 6.99
C LEU A 230 -6.55 -1.25 7.83
N SER A 231 -6.91 -2.03 8.84
CA SER A 231 -6.03 -2.91 9.63
C SER A 231 -6.77 -4.20 9.95
N ASP A 232 -6.10 -5.12 10.64
CA ASP A 232 -6.75 -6.33 11.17
C ASP A 232 -7.51 -6.11 12.49
N GLY A 233 -7.57 -4.85 12.97
CA GLY A 233 -8.25 -4.43 14.18
C GLY A 233 -7.46 -4.62 15.47
N ASP A 234 -6.32 -5.30 15.44
CA ASP A 234 -5.46 -5.51 16.61
C ASP A 234 -4.22 -4.60 16.58
N VAL A 235 -3.62 -4.40 17.75
CA VAL A 235 -2.43 -3.59 17.93
C VAL A 235 -1.28 -4.47 18.43
N TYR A 236 -0.16 -4.38 17.74
CA TYR A 236 1.01 -5.23 17.96
C TYR A 236 2.23 -4.43 18.40
N SER A 237 3.12 -5.09 19.13
CA SER A 237 4.45 -4.54 19.41
C SER A 237 5.34 -4.58 18.16
N SER A 238 6.37 -3.75 18.12
CA SER A 238 7.33 -3.69 17.00
C SER A 238 8.12 -4.98 16.75
N THR A 239 8.12 -5.92 17.69
CA THR A 239 8.86 -7.18 17.57
C THR A 239 7.98 -8.38 17.29
N GLU A 240 6.66 -8.23 17.40
CA GLU A 240 5.72 -9.35 17.32
C GLU A 240 5.70 -9.99 15.93
N PHE A 241 5.79 -9.17 14.87
CA PHE A 241 5.90 -9.68 13.51
C PHE A 241 7.14 -10.57 13.32
N SER A 242 8.31 -10.14 13.81
CA SER A 242 9.55 -10.92 13.72
C SER A 242 9.52 -12.18 14.59
N ASP A 243 8.88 -12.13 15.76
CA ASP A 243 8.69 -13.30 16.61
C ASP A 243 7.80 -14.36 15.95
N LEU A 244 6.73 -13.93 15.27
CA LEU A 244 5.87 -14.82 14.48
C LEU A 244 6.61 -15.42 13.28
N LEU A 245 7.37 -14.62 12.52
CA LEU A 245 8.21 -15.14 11.44
C LEU A 245 9.19 -16.21 11.95
N LYS A 246 9.89 -15.93 13.05
CA LYS A 246 10.81 -16.89 13.69
C LYS A 246 10.11 -18.21 14.00
N LYS A 247 8.92 -18.15 14.62
CA LYS A 247 8.10 -19.30 14.97
C LYS A 247 7.71 -20.12 13.74
N GLU A 248 7.10 -19.49 12.74
CA GLU A 248 6.56 -20.16 11.55
C GLU A 248 7.65 -20.70 10.61
N MET A 249 8.84 -20.09 10.64
CA MET A 249 10.01 -20.60 9.93
C MET A 249 10.72 -21.74 10.67
N GLY A 250 10.40 -21.98 11.94
CA GLY A 250 11.05 -22.99 12.77
C GLY A 250 12.48 -22.61 13.20
N VAL A 251 12.81 -21.32 13.23
CA VAL A 251 14.13 -20.82 13.64
C VAL A 251 14.25 -20.88 15.16
N LYS A 252 15.17 -21.73 15.65
CA LYS A 252 15.28 -22.01 17.10
C LYS A 252 15.73 -20.80 17.92
N TRP A 253 16.66 -20.00 17.39
CA TRP A 253 17.18 -18.80 18.05
C TRP A 253 17.43 -17.68 17.04
N MET A 254 17.38 -16.44 17.50
CA MET A 254 17.81 -15.26 16.73
C MET A 254 18.40 -14.22 17.67
N LEU A 255 19.39 -13.49 17.20
CA LEU A 255 19.97 -12.33 17.87
C LEU A 255 19.18 -11.08 17.47
N ARG A 256 18.47 -10.49 18.43
CA ARG A 256 17.78 -9.21 18.20
C ARG A 256 18.71 -8.04 18.51
N ILE A 257 19.02 -7.27 17.49
CA ILE A 257 19.84 -6.06 17.58
C ILE A 257 18.90 -4.87 17.67
N VAL A 258 18.84 -4.24 18.86
CA VAL A 258 18.04 -3.04 19.08
C VAL A 258 18.90 -1.81 18.78
N ALA A 259 18.64 -1.14 17.68
CA ALA A 259 19.37 0.07 17.30
C ALA A 259 18.78 1.31 17.98
N PRO A 260 19.57 2.06 18.80
CA PRO A 260 19.12 3.36 19.31
C PRO A 260 18.72 4.30 18.16
N ILE A 261 17.69 5.12 18.38
CA ILE A 261 17.15 6.01 17.33
C ILE A 261 18.22 6.96 16.75
N TRP A 262 19.17 7.42 17.59
CA TRP A 262 20.26 8.27 17.11
C TRP A 262 21.22 7.53 16.17
N VAL A 263 21.48 6.24 16.41
CA VAL A 263 22.28 5.39 15.50
C VAL A 263 21.56 5.24 14.16
N LEU A 264 20.26 4.97 14.18
CA LEU A 264 19.44 4.87 12.94
C LEU A 264 19.53 6.18 12.13
N ARG A 265 19.52 7.35 12.80
CA ARG A 265 19.67 8.63 12.11
C ARG A 265 21.02 8.73 11.36
N ILE A 266 22.10 8.29 11.98
CA ILE A 266 23.43 8.29 11.36
C ILE A 266 23.45 7.32 10.17
N VAL A 267 22.99 6.09 10.37
CA VAL A 267 22.98 5.04 9.33
C VAL A 267 22.14 5.46 8.12
N THR A 268 20.94 6.02 8.35
CA THR A 268 20.07 6.46 7.25
C THR A 268 20.62 7.68 6.53
N PHE A 269 21.31 8.60 7.22
CA PHE A 269 21.98 9.73 6.60
C PHE A 269 23.12 9.27 5.65
N PHE A 270 23.97 8.37 6.10
CA PHE A 270 25.04 7.82 5.23
C PHE A 270 24.47 6.93 4.13
N GLY A 271 23.42 6.16 4.40
CA GLY A 271 22.71 5.37 3.39
C GLY A 271 22.16 6.25 2.26
N GLU A 272 21.53 7.38 2.60
CA GLU A 272 21.00 8.34 1.61
C GLU A 272 22.15 8.96 0.76
N LYS A 273 23.27 9.34 1.39
CA LYS A 273 24.47 9.83 0.68
C LYS A 273 25.04 8.79 -0.27
N LEU A 274 25.17 7.55 0.18
CA LEU A 274 25.67 6.45 -0.65
C LEU A 274 24.75 6.17 -1.83
N SER A 275 23.44 6.24 -1.62
CA SER A 275 22.42 6.07 -2.66
C SER A 275 22.55 7.12 -3.77
N GLN A 276 22.82 8.38 -3.41
CA GLN A 276 23.06 9.46 -4.36
C GLN A 276 24.31 9.22 -5.20
N ILE A 277 25.39 8.70 -4.58
CA ILE A 277 26.65 8.38 -5.27
C ILE A 277 26.48 7.17 -6.19
N THR A 278 25.88 6.10 -5.69
CA THR A 278 25.74 4.82 -6.43
C THR A 278 24.61 4.81 -7.43
N LYS A 279 23.74 5.84 -7.41
CA LYS A 279 22.51 5.93 -8.20
C LYS A 279 21.59 4.70 -8.02
N ARG A 280 21.64 4.06 -6.85
CA ARG A 280 20.78 2.92 -6.50
C ARG A 280 19.93 3.26 -5.28
N PRO A 281 18.61 3.02 -5.32
CA PRO A 281 17.75 3.28 -4.16
C PRO A 281 18.17 2.41 -2.99
N THR A 282 18.32 3.03 -1.81
CA THR A 282 18.60 2.31 -0.56
C THR A 282 17.32 2.15 0.26
N ALA A 283 17.21 1.04 0.97
CA ALA A 283 16.16 0.84 1.96
C ALA A 283 16.36 1.74 3.21
N LEU A 284 17.58 2.23 3.46
CA LEU A 284 17.95 3.05 4.61
C LEU A 284 18.13 4.51 4.18
N ASN A 285 17.07 5.30 4.29
CA ASN A 285 17.03 6.72 3.97
C ASN A 285 16.27 7.50 5.06
N ASN A 286 16.20 8.84 4.95
CA ASN A 286 15.51 9.69 5.92
C ASN A 286 14.01 9.37 6.06
N ASP A 287 13.32 8.97 5.00
CA ASP A 287 11.92 8.56 5.09
C ASP A 287 11.79 7.28 5.94
N LYS A 288 12.69 6.31 5.74
CA LYS A 288 12.72 5.10 6.58
C LYS A 288 13.03 5.42 8.04
N TYR A 289 13.94 6.37 8.31
CA TYR A 289 14.18 6.85 9.66
C TYR A 289 12.91 7.43 10.29
N ASN A 290 12.15 8.25 9.57
CA ASN A 290 10.91 8.84 10.07
C ASN A 290 9.85 7.76 10.37
N ILE A 291 9.74 6.73 9.54
CA ILE A 291 8.86 5.59 9.77
C ILE A 291 9.29 4.80 11.02
N LEU A 292 10.59 4.46 11.13
CA LEU A 292 11.10 3.63 12.23
C LEU A 292 11.06 4.32 13.59
N LYS A 293 11.20 5.64 13.64
CA LYS A 293 11.13 6.40 14.91
C LYS A 293 9.69 6.62 15.41
N GLN A 294 8.69 6.59 14.51
CA GLN A 294 7.29 6.80 14.86
C GLN A 294 6.80 5.72 15.82
N ARG A 295 6.08 6.12 16.86
CA ARG A 295 5.67 5.22 17.94
C ARG A 295 4.25 4.73 17.80
N ASN A 296 3.39 5.54 17.18
CA ASN A 296 1.99 5.24 17.03
C ASN A 296 1.62 5.00 15.55
N TRP A 297 1.15 3.80 15.25
CA TRP A 297 0.59 3.38 13.96
C TRP A 297 -0.80 2.77 14.13
N ARG A 298 -1.49 3.12 15.22
CA ARG A 298 -2.85 2.67 15.46
C ARG A 298 -3.80 3.46 14.56
N CYS A 299 -4.85 2.82 14.08
CA CYS A 299 -5.89 3.49 13.31
C CYS A 299 -7.26 2.92 13.62
N ASP A 300 -8.26 3.78 13.57
CA ASP A 300 -9.65 3.46 13.75
C ASP A 300 -10.24 2.88 12.45
N ILE A 301 -10.69 1.63 12.50
CA ILE A 301 -11.33 0.94 11.36
C ILE A 301 -12.86 0.84 11.50
N GLU A 302 -13.45 1.35 12.58
CA GLU A 302 -14.90 1.27 12.80
C GLU A 302 -15.70 1.83 11.62
N PRO A 303 -15.36 2.99 11.01
CA PRO A 303 -16.06 3.48 9.83
C PRO A 303 -16.04 2.50 8.63
N ALA A 304 -14.94 1.77 8.44
CA ALA A 304 -14.88 0.74 7.39
C ALA A 304 -15.76 -0.46 7.74
N CYS A 305 -15.80 -0.86 9.01
CA CYS A 305 -16.66 -1.96 9.48
C CYS A 305 -18.14 -1.61 9.30
N ASP A 306 -18.54 -0.42 9.74
CA ASP A 306 -19.95 -0.02 9.77
C ASP A 306 -20.50 0.30 8.38
N GLU A 307 -19.75 1.05 7.56
CA GLU A 307 -20.25 1.56 6.28
C GLU A 307 -20.00 0.59 5.13
N LEU A 308 -18.85 -0.12 5.09
CA LEU A 308 -18.53 -1.08 4.05
C LEU A 308 -18.90 -2.52 4.42
N GLY A 309 -19.07 -2.81 5.72
CA GLY A 309 -19.13 -4.19 6.23
C GLY A 309 -17.76 -4.86 6.17
N TYR A 310 -16.69 -4.10 6.37
CA TYR A 310 -15.32 -4.62 6.40
C TYR A 310 -15.10 -5.44 7.65
N HIS A 311 -14.75 -6.70 7.49
CA HIS A 311 -14.39 -7.61 8.58
C HIS A 311 -13.08 -8.30 8.21
N PRO A 312 -11.93 -7.88 8.80
CA PRO A 312 -10.65 -8.53 8.50
C PRO A 312 -10.67 -9.99 8.94
N HIS A 313 -10.37 -10.89 8.03
CA HIS A 313 -10.40 -12.34 8.26
C HIS A 313 -9.09 -12.87 8.83
N TYR A 314 -7.98 -12.15 8.63
CA TYR A 314 -6.66 -12.63 8.96
C TYR A 314 -6.02 -11.77 10.05
N LYS A 315 -5.90 -12.32 11.25
CA LYS A 315 -5.04 -11.74 12.29
C LYS A 315 -3.56 -11.95 11.93
N LEU A 316 -2.68 -11.16 12.55
CA LEU A 316 -1.26 -11.15 12.22
C LEU A 316 -0.64 -12.56 12.23
N ALA A 317 -0.97 -13.39 13.22
CA ALA A 317 -0.41 -14.74 13.33
C ALA A 317 -0.81 -15.63 12.14
N ASP A 318 -2.07 -15.59 11.72
CA ASP A 318 -2.59 -16.40 10.61
C ASP A 318 -1.99 -15.92 9.28
N GLY A 319 -1.95 -14.62 9.06
CA GLY A 319 -1.39 -14.05 7.84
C GLY A 319 0.11 -14.30 7.70
N VAL A 320 0.89 -14.21 8.80
CA VAL A 320 2.33 -14.52 8.78
C VAL A 320 2.56 -15.99 8.47
N LYS A 321 1.77 -16.90 9.03
CA LYS A 321 1.83 -18.33 8.71
C LYS A 321 1.63 -18.56 7.21
N LEU A 322 0.56 -18.02 6.62
CA LEU A 322 0.26 -18.13 5.19
C LEU A 322 1.36 -17.52 4.31
N ALA A 323 1.92 -16.37 4.72
CA ALA A 323 3.02 -15.75 4.00
C ALA A 323 4.28 -16.64 4.00
N VAL A 324 4.65 -17.22 5.14
CA VAL A 324 5.81 -18.12 5.26
C VAL A 324 5.59 -19.40 4.47
N GLU A 325 4.41 -19.99 4.51
CA GLU A 325 4.06 -21.17 3.68
C GLU A 325 4.22 -20.86 2.18
N TRP A 326 3.75 -19.68 1.77
CA TRP A 326 3.90 -19.24 0.38
C TRP A 326 5.37 -19.02 0.00
N TYR A 327 6.18 -18.39 0.89
CA TYR A 327 7.61 -18.19 0.65
C TYR A 327 8.34 -19.52 0.45
N LYS A 328 8.06 -20.52 1.31
CA LYS A 328 8.63 -21.87 1.19
C LYS A 328 8.20 -22.53 -0.12
N LYS A 329 6.91 -22.52 -0.45
CA LYS A 329 6.36 -23.15 -1.67
C LYS A 329 6.90 -22.54 -2.96
N ASN A 330 7.20 -21.22 -2.97
CA ASN A 330 7.64 -20.50 -4.15
C ASN A 330 9.16 -20.29 -4.22
N GLY A 331 9.94 -20.96 -3.36
CA GLY A 331 11.40 -20.92 -3.37
C GLY A 331 12.01 -19.58 -2.99
N TRP A 332 11.29 -18.79 -2.16
CA TRP A 332 11.80 -17.57 -1.59
C TRP A 332 12.59 -17.85 -0.30
N LEU A 333 12.20 -18.87 0.47
CA LEU A 333 12.87 -19.36 1.69
C LEU A 333 13.50 -20.73 1.51
#